data_0d1c1563a43a037bf7bfd43f02bb2403
#
_entry.id   0d1c1563a43a037bf7bfd43f02bb2403
#
_cell.length_a   1.000
_cell.length_b   1.000
_cell.length_c   1.000
_cell.angle_alpha   90.00
_cell.angle_beta   90.00
_cell.angle_gamma   90.00
#
_symmetry.space_group_name_H-M   'P 1'
#
loop_
_entity.id
_entity.type
_entity.pdbx_description
1 polymer ?
#
loop_
_entity_poly.entity_id
_entity_poly.type
_entity_poly.pdbx_seq_one_letter_code
_entity_poly.pdbx_strand_id
1 'polypeptide(L)'
;MSAVLVVAPEALSAAVANIAGIGSSLGAANAAAATPTTTVLAAGTDEVSGAIATLFCGYARDYQNLSTQLADFHQQFLQALTGSANSYTAAEAANTNPLQALEQQLLAAINAPTQTLLGRPLIGNGANGAPGQNGADGGLLWGNGGTGGTGDATHPAGGNGGNAGLIGNGGAGGTGYSPASPSGANGGAGGIGGRGGSLFGSGGAGGDGGAGAGGTSPGGQSAGAGGNGGSGGATGLCGTGGAGGSGGVGGKGGSSGATASLGGIGGSGGAGGDGGWMYGDGGAGGAGGKGGTGGQGLGIGGIGGDGGGGGDGGAGGNGGWVVGNGGIAGAGGHGGTAGSGGQSSGNADGGDGGTGGAGGTSGRLLGSAGDGGGGGDGGLSVGPHSGRGAGGGGGGGGSALLIGNGGNGGAGGTGLPDGTGGNGGTGGLLFGTPGMHG
;
A
#
# COMPACT_ATOMS: atom_id res chain seq x y z
N MET A 1 15.45 -11.55 -41.70
CA MET A 1 15.48 -11.09 -40.30
C MET A 1 15.45 -9.58 -40.32
N SER A 2 14.33 -8.97 -39.98
CA SER A 2 14.24 -7.52 -39.85
C SER A 2 14.99 -7.14 -38.56
N ALA A 3 16.06 -6.35 -38.67
CA ALA A 3 16.73 -5.80 -37.52
C ALA A 3 15.76 -4.84 -36.81
N VAL A 4 15.39 -5.13 -35.59
CA VAL A 4 14.63 -4.21 -34.76
C VAL A 4 15.61 -3.16 -34.27
N LEU A 5 15.49 -1.93 -34.76
CA LEU A 5 16.25 -0.79 -34.27
C LEU A 5 15.52 -0.28 -33.00
N VAL A 6 16.12 -0.50 -31.83
CA VAL A 6 15.64 0.08 -30.59
C VAL A 6 16.29 1.45 -30.41
N VAL A 7 15.51 2.51 -30.50
CA VAL A 7 15.95 3.88 -30.23
C VAL A 7 15.47 4.25 -28.83
N ALA A 8 16.38 4.82 -28.02
CA ALA A 8 16.06 5.36 -26.69
C ALA A 8 15.94 6.90 -26.78
N PRO A 9 14.73 7.46 -27.00
CA PRO A 9 14.52 8.91 -27.16
C PRO A 9 15.04 9.74 -25.99
N GLU A 10 14.96 9.19 -24.77
CA GLU A 10 15.46 9.86 -23.58
C GLU A 10 16.99 10.01 -23.59
N ALA A 11 17.71 8.98 -24.06
CA ALA A 11 19.17 9.05 -24.20
C ALA A 11 19.58 10.10 -25.25
N LEU A 12 18.81 10.21 -26.35
CA LEU A 12 19.03 11.21 -27.36
C LEU A 12 18.77 12.62 -26.84
N SER A 13 17.70 12.82 -26.08
CA SER A 13 17.37 14.09 -25.42
C SER A 13 18.45 14.51 -24.40
N ALA A 14 18.97 13.57 -23.63
CA ALA A 14 20.07 13.81 -22.70
C ALA A 14 21.37 14.21 -23.45
N ALA A 15 21.67 13.57 -24.58
CA ALA A 15 22.80 13.92 -25.42
C ALA A 15 22.66 15.35 -25.97
N VAL A 16 21.47 15.75 -26.43
CA VAL A 16 21.17 17.14 -26.88
C VAL A 16 21.47 18.14 -25.78
N ALA A 17 21.01 17.88 -24.53
CA ALA A 17 21.24 18.76 -23.40
C ALA A 17 22.75 18.90 -23.05
N ASN A 18 23.49 17.80 -23.08
CA ASN A 18 24.94 17.79 -22.84
C ASN A 18 25.71 18.57 -23.90
N ILE A 19 25.37 18.36 -25.17
CA ILE A 19 26.00 19.07 -26.30
C ILE A 19 25.68 20.58 -26.22
N ALA A 20 24.44 20.96 -25.88
CA ALA A 20 24.07 22.36 -25.67
C ALA A 20 24.87 23.01 -24.54
N GLY A 21 25.12 22.28 -23.45
CA GLY A 21 25.98 22.73 -22.33
C GLY A 21 27.42 22.99 -22.76
N ILE A 22 28.00 22.13 -23.62
CA ILE A 22 29.36 22.32 -24.18
C ILE A 22 29.39 23.60 -25.03
N GLY A 23 28.40 23.80 -25.91
CA GLY A 23 28.30 25.00 -26.74
C GLY A 23 28.22 26.29 -25.92
N SER A 24 27.41 26.28 -24.85
CA SER A 24 27.27 27.41 -23.94
C SER A 24 28.59 27.74 -23.20
N SER A 25 29.28 26.70 -22.71
CA SER A 25 30.56 26.87 -22.03
C SER A 25 31.65 27.41 -22.96
N LEU A 26 31.73 26.92 -24.20
CA LEU A 26 32.66 27.37 -25.22
C LEU A 26 32.35 28.83 -25.62
N GLY A 27 31.08 29.17 -25.81
CA GLY A 27 30.66 30.54 -26.12
C GLY A 27 31.04 31.52 -25.02
N ALA A 28 30.85 31.18 -23.75
CA ALA A 28 31.27 31.99 -22.61
C ALA A 28 32.78 32.19 -22.54
N ALA A 29 33.58 31.13 -22.77
CA ALA A 29 35.03 31.22 -22.82
C ALA A 29 35.53 32.09 -23.96
N ASN A 30 34.96 31.96 -25.18
CA ASN A 30 35.32 32.79 -26.32
C ASN A 30 34.94 34.27 -26.12
N ALA A 31 33.82 34.56 -25.51
CA ALA A 31 33.40 35.92 -25.15
C ALA A 31 34.36 36.55 -24.10
N ALA A 32 34.78 35.77 -23.10
CA ALA A 32 35.75 36.25 -22.10
C ALA A 32 37.12 36.51 -22.72
N ALA A 33 37.53 35.72 -23.72
CA ALA A 33 38.83 35.89 -24.41
C ALA A 33 38.82 36.99 -25.49
N ALA A 34 37.67 37.44 -25.97
CA ALA A 34 37.57 38.37 -27.09
C ALA A 34 38.29 39.70 -26.84
N THR A 35 37.97 40.43 -25.79
CA THR A 35 38.58 41.74 -25.49
C THR A 35 40.08 41.68 -25.26
N PRO A 36 40.61 40.80 -24.37
CA PRO A 36 42.03 40.79 -24.09
C PRO A 36 42.90 40.33 -25.26
N THR A 37 42.35 39.58 -26.22
CA THR A 37 43.13 39.09 -27.38
C THR A 37 43.02 40.00 -28.61
N THR A 38 41.88 40.71 -28.81
CA THR A 38 41.68 41.59 -29.95
C THR A 38 42.23 43.02 -29.75
N THR A 39 42.58 43.38 -28.50
CA THR A 39 43.12 44.71 -28.13
C THR A 39 44.49 44.62 -27.46
N VAL A 40 45.37 43.80 -27.97
CA VAL A 40 46.71 43.63 -27.46
C VAL A 40 47.50 44.92 -27.72
N LEU A 41 48.08 45.49 -26.65
CA LEU A 41 48.93 46.69 -26.74
C LEU A 41 50.35 46.31 -27.20
N ALA A 42 50.97 47.18 -27.99
CA ALA A 42 52.38 47.02 -28.37
C ALA A 42 53.25 47.04 -27.13
N ALA A 43 54.21 46.10 -27.04
CA ALA A 43 55.19 46.03 -25.90
C ALA A 43 56.17 47.18 -25.82
N GLY A 44 56.35 47.87 -26.92
CA GLY A 44 57.26 49.07 -27.03
C GLY A 44 56.65 50.04 -28.05
N THR A 45 57.33 51.23 -28.18
CA THR A 45 56.90 52.27 -29.14
C THR A 45 57.60 52.12 -30.52
N ASP A 46 58.25 50.96 -30.76
CA ASP A 46 58.90 50.65 -32.05
C ASP A 46 58.00 49.97 -33.04
N GLU A 47 58.32 50.05 -34.34
CA GLU A 47 57.55 49.56 -35.43
C GLU A 47 57.34 48.01 -35.38
N VAL A 48 58.33 47.26 -34.85
CA VAL A 48 58.27 45.81 -34.73
C VAL A 48 57.23 45.40 -33.70
N SER A 49 57.28 46.04 -32.49
CA SER A 49 56.28 45.80 -31.44
C SER A 49 54.87 46.15 -31.92
N GLY A 50 54.67 47.22 -32.66
CA GLY A 50 53.40 47.61 -33.26
C GLY A 50 52.91 46.60 -34.30
N ALA A 51 53.82 46.11 -35.19
CA ALA A 51 53.47 45.11 -36.19
C ALA A 51 53.07 43.79 -35.57
N ILE A 52 53.78 43.34 -34.52
CA ILE A 52 53.43 42.10 -33.77
C ILE A 52 52.07 42.22 -33.08
N ALA A 53 51.78 43.30 -32.39
CA ALA A 53 50.48 43.53 -31.77
C ALA A 53 49.34 43.51 -32.78
N THR A 54 49.55 44.15 -33.95
CA THR A 54 48.57 44.16 -35.05
C THR A 54 48.33 42.76 -35.60
N LEU A 55 49.39 41.96 -35.77
CA LEU A 55 49.28 40.57 -36.22
C LEU A 55 48.43 39.71 -35.24
N PHE A 56 48.72 39.78 -33.93
CA PHE A 56 47.98 39.04 -32.93
C PHE A 56 46.50 39.50 -32.85
N CYS A 57 46.23 40.80 -32.90
CA CYS A 57 44.88 41.35 -32.94
C CYS A 57 44.11 40.88 -34.20
N GLY A 58 44.82 40.79 -35.36
CA GLY A 58 44.25 40.25 -36.59
C GLY A 58 43.83 38.77 -36.44
N TYR A 59 44.77 37.95 -35.99
CA TYR A 59 44.48 36.52 -35.71
C TYR A 59 43.35 36.32 -34.72
N ALA A 60 43.29 37.13 -33.67
CA ALA A 60 42.21 37.03 -32.67
C ALA A 60 40.85 37.38 -33.28
N ARG A 61 40.77 38.37 -34.16
CA ARG A 61 39.51 38.71 -34.88
C ARG A 61 39.08 37.60 -35.85
N ASP A 62 40.04 36.99 -36.59
CA ASP A 62 39.74 35.88 -37.45
C ASP A 62 39.22 34.67 -36.65
N TYR A 63 39.83 34.39 -35.48
CA TYR A 63 39.34 33.36 -34.59
C TYR A 63 37.93 33.65 -34.08
N GLN A 64 37.60 34.88 -33.69
CA GLN A 64 36.27 35.27 -33.26
C GLN A 64 35.21 35.10 -34.39
N ASN A 65 35.57 35.44 -35.63
CA ASN A 65 34.73 35.20 -36.81
C ASN A 65 34.45 33.70 -37.01
N LEU A 66 35.51 32.86 -36.92
CA LEU A 66 35.37 31.40 -36.99
C LEU A 66 34.52 30.85 -35.83
N SER A 67 34.73 31.38 -34.61
CA SER A 67 33.95 30.98 -33.43
C SER A 67 32.44 31.26 -33.60
N THR A 68 32.06 32.37 -34.23
CA THR A 68 30.66 32.71 -34.55
C THR A 68 30.06 31.68 -35.53
N GLN A 69 30.79 31.36 -36.60
CA GLN A 69 30.36 30.36 -37.59
C GLN A 69 30.21 28.98 -36.96
N LEU A 70 31.12 28.62 -36.04
CA LEU A 70 31.02 27.34 -35.31
C LEU A 70 29.82 27.33 -34.37
N ALA A 71 29.51 28.44 -33.72
CA ALA A 71 28.32 28.55 -32.88
C ALA A 71 27.02 28.39 -33.67
N ASP A 72 26.93 29.00 -34.88
CA ASP A 72 25.78 28.84 -35.78
C ASP A 72 25.63 27.39 -36.22
N PHE A 73 26.72 26.75 -36.62
CA PHE A 73 26.73 25.33 -37.00
C PHE A 73 26.27 24.44 -35.81
N HIS A 74 26.77 24.72 -34.62
CA HIS A 74 26.39 24.01 -33.41
C HIS A 74 24.88 24.12 -33.14
N GLN A 75 24.29 25.30 -33.30
CA GLN A 75 22.85 25.50 -33.15
C GLN A 75 22.04 24.71 -34.19
N GLN A 76 22.48 24.73 -35.47
CA GLN A 76 21.83 23.95 -36.53
C GLN A 76 21.91 22.44 -36.26
N PHE A 77 23.05 21.96 -35.74
CA PHE A 77 23.23 20.56 -35.34
C PHE A 77 22.28 20.16 -34.21
N LEU A 78 22.16 20.99 -33.17
CA LEU A 78 21.21 20.76 -32.08
C LEU A 78 19.76 20.71 -32.54
N GLN A 79 19.36 21.60 -33.45
CA GLN A 79 18.01 21.60 -34.05
C GLN A 79 17.76 20.32 -34.85
N ALA A 80 18.72 19.89 -35.65
CA ALA A 80 18.61 18.66 -36.46
C ALA A 80 18.49 17.42 -35.55
N LEU A 81 19.29 17.35 -34.47
CA LEU A 81 19.27 16.25 -33.51
C LEU A 81 17.95 16.20 -32.72
N THR A 82 17.43 17.36 -32.29
CA THR A 82 16.12 17.48 -31.65
C THR A 82 14.99 17.06 -32.59
N GLY A 83 15.04 17.51 -33.85
CA GLY A 83 14.09 17.09 -34.87
C GLY A 83 14.08 15.60 -35.13
N SER A 84 15.25 14.97 -35.12
CA SER A 84 15.37 13.51 -35.25
C SER A 84 14.77 12.80 -34.05
N ALA A 85 15.03 13.24 -32.82
CA ALA A 85 14.45 12.67 -31.61
C ALA A 85 12.91 12.72 -31.64
N ASN A 86 12.34 13.87 -32.00
CA ASN A 86 10.89 14.04 -32.13
C ASN A 86 10.29 13.14 -33.23
N SER A 87 11.00 12.96 -34.35
CA SER A 87 10.55 12.07 -35.42
C SER A 87 10.47 10.61 -34.99
N TYR A 88 11.44 10.13 -34.23
CA TYR A 88 11.41 8.78 -33.67
C TYR A 88 10.28 8.62 -32.64
N THR A 89 10.11 9.59 -31.75
CA THR A 89 9.00 9.56 -30.76
C THR A 89 7.62 9.54 -31.46
N ALA A 90 7.45 10.34 -32.51
CA ALA A 90 6.22 10.35 -33.30
C ALA A 90 6.00 9.03 -34.07
N ALA A 91 7.06 8.42 -34.60
CA ALA A 91 6.96 7.13 -35.28
C ALA A 91 6.59 5.99 -34.30
N GLU A 92 7.14 5.97 -33.10
CA GLU A 92 6.74 5.01 -32.06
C GLU A 92 5.28 5.21 -31.64
N ALA A 93 4.85 6.46 -31.40
CA ALA A 93 3.46 6.77 -31.07
C ALA A 93 2.50 6.36 -32.21
N ALA A 94 2.90 6.56 -33.46
CA ALA A 94 2.10 6.15 -34.62
C ALA A 94 2.00 4.62 -34.76
N ASN A 95 3.02 3.87 -34.36
CA ASN A 95 3.02 2.40 -34.41
C ASN A 95 2.24 1.74 -33.28
N THR A 96 2.15 2.36 -32.11
CA THR A 96 1.38 1.83 -30.94
C THR A 96 -0.13 2.01 -31.13
N ASN A 97 -0.58 3.15 -31.65
CA ASN A 97 -2.00 3.46 -31.80
C ASN A 97 -2.80 2.48 -32.67
N PRO A 98 -2.35 2.08 -33.86
CA PRO A 98 -3.12 1.15 -34.71
C PRO A 98 -3.21 -0.26 -34.11
N LEU A 99 -2.18 -0.74 -33.41
CA LEU A 99 -2.20 -2.04 -32.75
C LEU A 99 -3.17 -2.06 -31.57
N GLN A 100 -3.18 -1.02 -30.75
CA GLN A 100 -4.13 -0.87 -29.65
C GLN A 100 -5.58 -0.77 -30.16
N ALA A 101 -5.80 -0.01 -31.23
CA ALA A 101 -7.13 0.10 -31.84
C ALA A 101 -7.62 -1.25 -32.39
N LEU A 102 -6.74 -2.02 -33.03
CA LEU A 102 -7.05 -3.37 -33.54
C LEU A 102 -7.35 -4.32 -32.38
N GLU A 103 -6.54 -4.28 -31.31
CA GLU A 103 -6.77 -5.06 -30.10
C GLU A 103 -8.15 -4.76 -29.48
N GLN A 104 -8.48 -3.48 -29.32
CA GLN A 104 -9.78 -3.05 -28.76
C GLN A 104 -10.94 -3.49 -29.67
N GLN A 105 -10.83 -3.39 -30.99
CA GLN A 105 -11.84 -3.85 -31.93
C GLN A 105 -12.04 -5.35 -31.84
N LEU A 106 -10.95 -6.13 -31.77
CA LEU A 106 -11.01 -7.59 -31.63
C LEU A 106 -11.65 -8.00 -30.31
N LEU A 107 -11.24 -7.38 -29.20
CA LEU A 107 -11.84 -7.62 -27.88
C LEU A 107 -13.33 -7.23 -27.87
N ALA A 108 -13.71 -6.11 -28.48
CA ALA A 108 -15.09 -5.70 -28.61
C ALA A 108 -15.93 -6.74 -29.37
N ALA A 109 -15.40 -7.26 -30.49
CA ALA A 109 -16.08 -8.30 -31.28
C ALA A 109 -16.24 -9.62 -30.52
N ILE A 110 -15.20 -10.05 -29.79
CA ILE A 110 -15.22 -11.26 -28.95
C ILE A 110 -16.19 -11.11 -27.77
N ASN A 111 -16.23 -9.93 -27.17
CA ASN A 111 -17.03 -9.68 -25.97
C ASN A 111 -18.50 -9.33 -26.26
N ALA A 112 -18.83 -8.86 -27.47
CA ALA A 112 -20.16 -8.39 -27.83
C ALA A 112 -21.29 -9.40 -27.52
N PRO A 113 -21.16 -10.70 -27.83
CA PRO A 113 -22.23 -11.66 -27.54
C PRO A 113 -22.49 -11.83 -26.04
N THR A 114 -21.43 -11.98 -25.24
CA THR A 114 -21.54 -12.18 -23.79
C THR A 114 -21.94 -10.90 -23.06
N GLN A 115 -21.49 -9.76 -23.55
CA GLN A 115 -21.89 -8.46 -23.02
C GLN A 115 -23.41 -8.22 -23.20
N THR A 116 -23.94 -8.58 -24.39
CA THR A 116 -25.37 -8.40 -24.69
C THR A 116 -26.25 -9.38 -23.93
N LEU A 117 -25.82 -10.64 -23.79
CA LEU A 117 -26.64 -11.70 -23.17
C LEU A 117 -26.49 -11.74 -21.65
N LEU A 118 -25.31 -11.48 -21.10
CA LEU A 118 -24.96 -11.69 -19.69
C LEU A 118 -24.49 -10.42 -18.97
N GLY A 119 -24.36 -9.30 -19.68
CA GLY A 119 -23.88 -8.04 -19.12
C GLY A 119 -22.41 -8.07 -18.70
N ARG A 120 -21.63 -9.11 -19.09
CA ARG A 120 -20.21 -9.29 -18.75
C ARG A 120 -19.40 -9.63 -19.99
N PRO A 121 -18.15 -9.13 -20.10
CA PRO A 121 -17.26 -9.53 -21.17
C PRO A 121 -16.85 -11.01 -21.03
N LEU A 122 -16.50 -11.64 -22.13
CA LEU A 122 -15.90 -12.98 -22.13
C LEU A 122 -14.44 -12.91 -21.64
N ILE A 123 -13.69 -11.91 -22.14
CA ILE A 123 -12.28 -11.67 -21.86
C ILE A 123 -12.11 -10.20 -21.48
N GLY A 124 -11.43 -9.94 -20.37
CA GLY A 124 -11.09 -8.58 -19.91
C GLY A 124 -11.14 -8.47 -18.40
N ASN A 125 -10.37 -7.54 -17.86
CA ASN A 125 -10.39 -7.26 -16.42
C ASN A 125 -11.63 -6.44 -16.06
N GLY A 126 -12.13 -6.63 -14.84
CA GLY A 126 -13.16 -5.77 -14.26
C GLY A 126 -12.63 -4.34 -14.04
N ALA A 127 -13.48 -3.35 -14.23
CA ALA A 127 -13.16 -1.97 -13.91
C ALA A 127 -13.03 -1.77 -12.39
N ASN A 128 -12.10 -0.91 -11.97
CA ASN A 128 -11.97 -0.53 -10.57
C ASN A 128 -13.18 0.29 -10.12
N GLY A 129 -13.59 0.09 -8.87
CA GLY A 129 -14.68 0.86 -8.27
C GLY A 129 -14.29 2.33 -8.04
N ALA A 130 -15.25 3.24 -8.23
CA ALA A 130 -15.15 4.61 -7.74
C ALA A 130 -15.14 4.62 -6.20
N PRO A 131 -14.80 5.73 -5.53
CA PRO A 131 -14.79 5.80 -4.07
C PRO A 131 -16.05 5.20 -3.43
N GLY A 132 -15.88 4.28 -2.49
CA GLY A 132 -16.95 3.53 -1.83
C GLY A 132 -17.70 2.51 -2.72
N GLN A 133 -17.39 2.39 -4.00
CA GLN A 133 -18.05 1.46 -4.92
C GLN A 133 -17.25 0.17 -5.09
N ASN A 134 -17.98 -0.92 -5.35
CA ASN A 134 -17.36 -2.21 -5.63
C ASN A 134 -16.61 -2.19 -6.96
N GLY A 135 -15.52 -2.94 -7.04
CA GLY A 135 -14.90 -3.28 -8.32
C GLY A 135 -15.81 -4.15 -9.16
N ALA A 136 -15.76 -3.98 -10.47
CA ALA A 136 -16.53 -4.82 -11.39
C ALA A 136 -15.92 -6.24 -11.50
N ASP A 137 -16.75 -7.22 -11.81
CA ASP A 137 -16.29 -8.57 -12.09
C ASP A 137 -15.46 -8.63 -13.38
N GLY A 138 -14.45 -9.47 -13.39
CA GLY A 138 -13.65 -9.78 -14.59
C GLY A 138 -14.42 -10.58 -15.64
N GLY A 139 -13.81 -10.82 -16.80
CA GLY A 139 -14.41 -11.61 -17.88
C GLY A 139 -14.81 -13.02 -17.46
N LEU A 140 -15.81 -13.56 -18.13
CA LEU A 140 -16.34 -14.90 -17.81
C LEU A 140 -15.29 -16.01 -17.97
N LEU A 141 -14.47 -15.92 -19.03
CA LEU A 141 -13.43 -16.90 -19.33
C LEU A 141 -12.08 -16.49 -18.78
N TRP A 142 -11.67 -15.25 -19.01
CA TRP A 142 -10.37 -14.72 -18.64
C TRP A 142 -10.46 -13.26 -18.21
N GLY A 143 -9.91 -12.97 -17.03
CA GLY A 143 -9.79 -11.61 -16.52
C GLY A 143 -9.83 -11.54 -15.00
N ASN A 144 -9.13 -10.59 -14.45
CA ASN A 144 -9.12 -10.32 -13.02
C ASN A 144 -10.34 -9.48 -12.64
N GLY A 145 -10.81 -9.63 -11.42
CA GLY A 145 -11.76 -8.68 -10.84
C GLY A 145 -11.15 -7.30 -10.65
N GLY A 146 -11.94 -6.24 -10.79
CA GLY A 146 -11.55 -4.87 -10.48
C GLY A 146 -11.35 -4.65 -8.98
N THR A 147 -10.49 -3.73 -8.58
CA THR A 147 -10.33 -3.35 -7.16
C THR A 147 -11.54 -2.56 -6.68
N GLY A 148 -11.94 -2.76 -5.43
CA GLY A 148 -12.93 -1.89 -4.77
C GLY A 148 -12.38 -0.47 -4.58
N GLY A 149 -13.26 0.54 -4.66
CA GLY A 149 -12.92 1.93 -4.40
C GLY A 149 -12.65 2.18 -2.92
N THR A 150 -11.77 3.10 -2.61
CA THR A 150 -11.52 3.53 -1.22
C THR A 150 -12.76 4.23 -0.65
N GLY A 151 -13.01 4.08 0.63
CA GLY A 151 -14.08 4.83 1.32
C GLY A 151 -13.83 6.34 1.28
N ASP A 152 -14.90 7.11 1.30
CA ASP A 152 -14.88 8.56 1.40
C ASP A 152 -15.85 9.07 2.49
N ALA A 153 -16.00 10.38 2.63
CA ALA A 153 -16.88 10.97 3.66
C ALA A 153 -18.37 10.63 3.44
N THR A 154 -18.78 10.33 2.22
CA THR A 154 -20.18 10.00 1.87
C THR A 154 -20.44 8.49 1.92
N HIS A 155 -19.43 7.70 1.62
CA HIS A 155 -19.42 6.24 1.66
C HIS A 155 -18.22 5.76 2.47
N PRO A 156 -18.32 5.73 3.81
CA PRO A 156 -17.17 5.46 4.67
C PRO A 156 -16.56 4.08 4.49
N ALA A 157 -17.32 3.08 4.10
CA ALA A 157 -16.81 1.74 3.82
C ALA A 157 -16.07 1.71 2.48
N GLY A 158 -14.95 0.99 2.43
CA GLY A 158 -14.31 0.64 1.18
C GLY A 158 -15.18 -0.32 0.35
N GLY A 159 -15.16 -0.17 -0.97
CA GLY A 159 -15.87 -1.07 -1.89
C GLY A 159 -15.26 -2.48 -1.91
N ASN A 160 -16.05 -3.48 -2.19
CA ASN A 160 -15.56 -4.85 -2.34
C ASN A 160 -14.79 -5.00 -3.66
N GLY A 161 -13.79 -5.87 -3.70
CA GLY A 161 -13.15 -6.29 -4.94
C GLY A 161 -14.11 -7.09 -5.82
N GLY A 162 -13.99 -6.93 -7.15
CA GLY A 162 -14.72 -7.72 -8.13
C GLY A 162 -14.21 -9.17 -8.19
N ASN A 163 -15.06 -10.10 -8.61
CA ASN A 163 -14.70 -11.50 -8.77
C ASN A 163 -14.06 -11.75 -10.14
N ALA A 164 -13.15 -12.72 -10.24
CA ALA A 164 -12.74 -13.25 -11.52
C ALA A 164 -13.82 -14.19 -12.10
N GLY A 165 -13.65 -14.61 -13.35
CA GLY A 165 -14.50 -15.64 -13.96
C GLY A 165 -13.93 -17.05 -13.82
N LEU A 166 -13.59 -17.69 -14.96
CA LEU A 166 -12.98 -19.03 -14.97
C LEU A 166 -11.49 -18.96 -14.60
N ILE A 167 -10.75 -18.05 -15.21
CA ILE A 167 -9.32 -17.83 -14.99
C ILE A 167 -9.06 -16.35 -14.71
N GLY A 168 -8.40 -16.07 -13.57
CA GLY A 168 -8.03 -14.72 -13.15
C GLY A 168 -8.05 -14.58 -11.63
N ASN A 169 -7.48 -13.53 -11.12
CA ASN A 169 -7.45 -13.24 -9.69
C ASN A 169 -8.65 -12.35 -9.29
N GLY A 170 -9.15 -12.53 -8.09
CA GLY A 170 -10.11 -11.60 -7.50
C GLY A 170 -9.49 -10.22 -7.28
N GLY A 171 -10.30 -9.17 -7.41
CA GLY A 171 -9.89 -7.80 -7.12
C GLY A 171 -9.67 -7.58 -5.62
N ALA A 172 -8.78 -6.69 -5.22
CA ALA A 172 -8.63 -6.31 -3.83
C ALA A 172 -9.82 -5.47 -3.34
N GLY A 173 -10.18 -5.59 -2.07
CA GLY A 173 -11.13 -4.68 -1.41
C GLY A 173 -10.51 -3.28 -1.22
N GLY A 174 -11.35 -2.24 -1.28
CA GLY A 174 -10.94 -0.86 -0.99
C GLY A 174 -10.73 -0.62 0.49
N THR A 175 -9.85 0.32 0.85
CA THR A 175 -9.65 0.74 2.23
C THR A 175 -10.84 1.55 2.77
N GLY A 176 -11.13 1.44 4.06
CA GLY A 176 -12.14 2.26 4.73
C GLY A 176 -11.70 3.73 4.87
N TYR A 177 -12.66 4.62 4.94
CA TYR A 177 -12.44 6.05 5.15
C TYR A 177 -11.91 6.35 6.55
N SER A 178 -10.94 7.24 6.65
CA SER A 178 -10.44 7.78 7.92
C SER A 178 -10.92 9.22 8.07
N PRO A 179 -11.93 9.49 8.92
CA PRO A 179 -12.45 10.83 9.08
C PRO A 179 -11.44 11.77 9.73
N ALA A 180 -11.51 13.05 9.38
CA ALA A 180 -10.63 14.06 9.94
C ALA A 180 -10.90 14.28 11.42
N SER A 181 -9.86 14.45 12.22
CA SER A 181 -9.94 14.87 13.62
C SER A 181 -10.07 16.40 13.74
N PRO A 182 -10.75 16.93 14.78
CA PRO A 182 -11.51 16.25 15.81
C PRO A 182 -12.99 16.14 15.42
N SER A 183 -13.51 14.96 15.13
CA SER A 183 -14.94 14.77 14.84
C SER A 183 -15.59 13.67 15.68
N GLY A 184 -14.79 12.83 16.36
CA GLY A 184 -15.28 11.65 17.08
C GLY A 184 -15.92 10.58 16.18
N ALA A 185 -15.83 10.74 14.85
CA ALA A 185 -16.44 9.81 13.90
C ALA A 185 -15.65 8.51 13.79
N ASN A 186 -16.33 7.40 13.58
CA ASN A 186 -15.72 6.10 13.36
C ASN A 186 -15.02 6.02 12.02
N GLY A 187 -13.94 5.26 11.95
CA GLY A 187 -13.32 4.84 10.70
C GLY A 187 -14.24 3.92 9.91
N GLY A 188 -14.19 3.99 8.58
CA GLY A 188 -14.93 3.11 7.69
C GLY A 188 -14.36 1.68 7.68
N ALA A 189 -15.19 0.67 7.46
CA ALA A 189 -14.71 -0.70 7.26
C ALA A 189 -13.98 -0.84 5.91
N GLY A 190 -12.98 -1.71 5.84
CA GLY A 190 -12.38 -2.14 4.58
C GLY A 190 -13.29 -3.04 3.77
N GLY A 191 -13.20 -2.98 2.45
CA GLY A 191 -13.95 -3.84 1.53
C GLY A 191 -13.44 -5.28 1.52
N ILE A 192 -14.30 -6.22 1.19
CA ILE A 192 -13.94 -7.64 1.05
C ILE A 192 -13.18 -7.83 -0.26
N GLY A 193 -12.16 -8.72 -0.26
CA GLY A 193 -11.46 -9.14 -1.47
C GLY A 193 -12.37 -9.99 -2.37
N GLY A 194 -12.29 -9.79 -3.69
CA GLY A 194 -13.05 -10.56 -4.67
C GLY A 194 -12.58 -12.02 -4.74
N ARG A 195 -13.44 -12.89 -5.23
CA ARG A 195 -13.12 -14.33 -5.42
C ARG A 195 -12.20 -14.51 -6.61
N GLY A 196 -11.21 -15.40 -6.47
CA GLY A 196 -10.39 -15.89 -7.57
C GLY A 196 -11.18 -16.73 -8.58
N GLY A 197 -10.55 -17.00 -9.73
CA GLY A 197 -11.17 -17.76 -10.81
C GLY A 197 -11.62 -19.15 -10.38
N SER A 198 -12.74 -19.60 -10.94
CA SER A 198 -13.32 -20.89 -10.57
C SER A 198 -12.42 -22.08 -10.93
N LEU A 199 -11.54 -21.96 -11.93
CA LEU A 199 -10.54 -22.97 -12.30
C LEU A 199 -9.14 -22.59 -11.79
N PHE A 200 -8.66 -21.39 -12.12
CA PHE A 200 -7.35 -20.91 -11.74
C PHE A 200 -7.38 -19.43 -11.33
N GLY A 201 -6.76 -19.13 -10.21
CA GLY A 201 -6.56 -17.76 -9.77
C GLY A 201 -6.67 -17.60 -8.26
N SER A 202 -5.99 -16.63 -7.71
CA SER A 202 -5.99 -16.32 -6.29
C SER A 202 -7.14 -15.39 -5.91
N GLY A 203 -7.62 -15.49 -4.67
CA GLY A 203 -8.53 -14.54 -4.08
C GLY A 203 -7.87 -13.17 -3.92
N GLY A 204 -8.66 -12.09 -4.03
CA GLY A 204 -8.21 -10.73 -3.75
C GLY A 204 -7.99 -10.49 -2.27
N ALA A 205 -7.06 -9.61 -1.90
CA ALA A 205 -6.89 -9.20 -0.51
C ALA A 205 -8.09 -8.36 -0.04
N GLY A 206 -8.43 -8.46 1.24
CA GLY A 206 -9.36 -7.56 1.89
C GLY A 206 -8.73 -6.16 2.07
N GLY A 207 -9.54 -5.11 2.07
CA GLY A 207 -9.10 -3.74 2.34
C GLY A 207 -8.89 -3.48 3.83
N ASP A 208 -8.01 -2.57 4.19
CA ASP A 208 -7.80 -2.16 5.57
C ASP A 208 -8.94 -1.29 6.07
N GLY A 209 -9.25 -1.37 7.37
CA GLY A 209 -10.17 -0.48 8.04
C GLY A 209 -9.59 0.93 8.20
N GLY A 210 -10.43 1.95 8.08
CA GLY A 210 -10.07 3.34 8.31
C GLY A 210 -9.83 3.64 9.80
N ALA A 211 -8.93 4.57 10.12
CA ALA A 211 -8.73 5.03 11.48
C ALA A 211 -9.94 5.83 12.00
N GLY A 212 -10.27 5.70 13.29
CA GLY A 212 -11.25 6.54 13.97
C GLY A 212 -10.73 7.96 14.20
N ALA A 213 -11.61 8.95 14.14
CA ALA A 213 -11.26 10.33 14.43
C ALA A 213 -11.09 10.58 15.93
N GLY A 214 -10.22 11.51 16.28
CA GLY A 214 -10.09 11.97 17.66
C GLY A 214 -11.36 12.67 18.16
N GLY A 215 -11.60 12.58 19.47
CA GLY A 215 -12.68 13.26 20.14
C GLY A 215 -12.48 14.78 20.23
N THR A 216 -13.55 15.55 20.35
CA THR A 216 -13.50 17.02 20.44
C THR A 216 -13.14 17.50 21.84
N SER A 217 -12.36 18.60 21.92
CA SER A 217 -12.00 19.32 23.12
C SER A 217 -12.54 20.77 23.03
N PRO A 218 -13.14 21.36 24.06
CA PRO A 218 -13.41 20.90 25.44
C PRO A 218 -14.78 20.24 25.66
N GLY A 219 -15.48 19.81 24.59
CA GLY A 219 -16.88 19.35 24.67
C GLY A 219 -17.11 17.87 25.04
N GLY A 220 -16.05 17.08 25.30
CA GLY A 220 -16.18 15.71 25.80
C GLY A 220 -16.75 14.67 24.85
N GLN A 221 -16.75 14.91 23.53
CA GLN A 221 -17.13 13.86 22.57
C GLN A 221 -16.11 12.72 22.61
N SER A 222 -16.61 11.49 22.63
CA SER A 222 -15.77 10.29 22.57
C SER A 222 -15.02 10.22 21.25
N ALA A 223 -13.86 9.58 21.27
CA ALA A 223 -13.13 9.27 20.06
C ALA A 223 -13.85 8.20 19.23
N GLY A 224 -13.70 8.27 17.91
CA GLY A 224 -14.23 7.28 17.01
C GLY A 224 -13.48 5.95 17.08
N ALA A 225 -14.17 4.84 16.90
CA ALA A 225 -13.57 3.52 16.74
C ALA A 225 -12.86 3.42 15.37
N GLY A 226 -11.82 2.59 15.30
CA GLY A 226 -11.26 2.14 14.03
C GLY A 226 -12.25 1.26 13.26
N GLY A 227 -12.23 1.32 11.92
CA GLY A 227 -13.00 0.43 11.07
C GLY A 227 -12.42 -0.98 11.04
N ASN A 228 -13.24 -1.99 10.84
CA ASN A 228 -12.77 -3.36 10.66
C ASN A 228 -12.09 -3.55 9.31
N GLY A 229 -11.07 -4.40 9.24
CA GLY A 229 -10.50 -4.87 7.99
C GLY A 229 -11.46 -5.78 7.22
N GLY A 230 -11.43 -5.74 5.89
CA GLY A 230 -12.18 -6.64 5.03
C GLY A 230 -11.58 -8.03 4.99
N SER A 231 -12.40 -9.06 4.82
CA SER A 231 -11.89 -10.43 4.61
C SER A 231 -11.27 -10.58 3.24
N GLY A 232 -10.27 -11.48 3.13
CA GLY A 232 -9.69 -11.93 1.86
C GLY A 232 -10.71 -12.76 1.05
N GLY A 233 -10.58 -12.72 -0.28
CA GLY A 233 -11.41 -13.53 -1.18
C GLY A 233 -10.97 -14.99 -1.18
N ALA A 234 -11.93 -15.90 -1.26
CA ALA A 234 -11.68 -17.32 -1.50
C ALA A 234 -11.37 -17.61 -2.98
N THR A 235 -10.84 -18.81 -3.28
CA THR A 235 -10.56 -19.22 -4.66
C THR A 235 -11.48 -20.34 -5.13
N GLY A 236 -11.35 -20.73 -6.42
CA GLY A 236 -12.06 -21.86 -6.97
C GLY A 236 -11.30 -23.18 -6.81
N LEU A 237 -10.92 -23.83 -7.94
CA LEU A 237 -10.27 -25.14 -7.94
C LEU A 237 -8.82 -25.07 -7.53
N CYS A 238 -8.05 -24.15 -8.10
CA CYS A 238 -6.62 -23.95 -7.86
C CYS A 238 -6.30 -22.48 -7.65
N GLY A 239 -5.63 -22.16 -6.55
CA GLY A 239 -5.17 -20.83 -6.23
C GLY A 239 -5.08 -20.59 -4.73
N THR A 240 -4.40 -19.54 -4.30
CA THR A 240 -4.27 -19.14 -2.91
C THR A 240 -5.39 -18.21 -2.47
N GLY A 241 -5.88 -18.35 -1.25
CA GLY A 241 -6.81 -17.39 -0.64
C GLY A 241 -6.19 -16.01 -0.49
N GLY A 242 -7.00 -14.97 -0.61
CA GLY A 242 -6.56 -13.59 -0.35
C GLY A 242 -6.28 -13.33 1.12
N ALA A 243 -5.34 -12.46 1.46
CA ALA A 243 -5.13 -12.02 2.82
C ALA A 243 -6.30 -11.15 3.32
N GLY A 244 -6.60 -11.19 4.60
CA GLY A 244 -7.50 -10.25 5.27
C GLY A 244 -6.82 -8.89 5.46
N GLY A 245 -7.61 -7.82 5.41
CA GLY A 245 -7.17 -6.46 5.70
C GLY A 245 -6.99 -6.21 7.19
N SER A 246 -6.15 -5.27 7.56
CA SER A 246 -5.91 -4.89 8.96
C SER A 246 -7.07 -4.04 9.50
N GLY A 247 -7.34 -4.12 10.80
CA GLY A 247 -8.26 -3.20 11.47
C GLY A 247 -7.65 -1.80 11.62
N GLY A 248 -8.51 -0.79 11.54
CA GLY A 248 -8.14 0.61 11.75
C GLY A 248 -7.82 0.93 13.22
N VAL A 249 -6.96 1.91 13.46
CA VAL A 249 -6.66 2.38 14.84
C VAL A 249 -7.82 3.18 15.38
N GLY A 250 -8.07 3.08 16.70
CA GLY A 250 -9.03 3.93 17.42
C GLY A 250 -8.54 5.37 17.53
N GLY A 251 -9.45 6.32 17.51
CA GLY A 251 -9.17 7.75 17.67
C GLY A 251 -8.70 8.12 19.07
N LYS A 252 -7.96 9.21 19.21
CA LYS A 252 -7.53 9.75 20.50
C LYS A 252 -8.70 10.44 21.22
N GLY A 253 -8.90 10.18 22.52
CA GLY A 253 -9.90 10.88 23.34
C GLY A 253 -9.68 12.39 23.39
N GLY A 254 -10.79 13.16 23.45
CA GLY A 254 -10.76 14.61 23.60
C GLY A 254 -10.37 15.02 25.01
N SER A 255 -9.55 16.08 25.15
CA SER A 255 -9.16 16.62 26.46
C SER A 255 -10.28 17.47 27.07
N SER A 256 -10.45 17.47 28.41
CA SER A 256 -11.49 18.22 29.07
C SER A 256 -11.01 18.78 30.43
N GLY A 257 -11.62 19.91 30.89
CA GLY A 257 -11.34 20.50 32.18
C GLY A 257 -11.93 19.71 33.36
N ALA A 258 -12.90 18.85 33.15
CA ALA A 258 -13.52 18.00 34.17
C ALA A 258 -13.17 16.53 33.94
N THR A 259 -13.87 15.84 33.04
CA THR A 259 -13.61 14.45 32.67
C THR A 259 -13.28 14.40 31.18
N ALA A 260 -12.08 13.92 30.85
CA ALA A 260 -11.69 13.72 29.45
C ALA A 260 -12.39 12.50 28.85
N SER A 261 -12.50 12.46 27.53
CA SER A 261 -13.18 11.36 26.86
C SER A 261 -12.28 10.15 26.68
N LEU A 262 -12.93 8.99 26.52
CA LEU A 262 -12.29 7.71 26.25
C LEU A 262 -11.57 7.73 24.90
N GLY A 263 -10.49 6.94 24.78
CA GLY A 263 -9.92 6.55 23.49
C GLY A 263 -10.88 5.66 22.71
N GLY A 264 -10.88 5.76 21.39
CA GLY A 264 -11.65 4.86 20.53
C GLY A 264 -11.08 3.43 20.51
N ILE A 265 -11.94 2.44 20.36
CA ILE A 265 -11.48 1.04 20.20
C ILE A 265 -10.84 0.83 18.83
N GLY A 266 -9.86 -0.07 18.71
CA GLY A 266 -9.30 -0.52 17.45
C GLY A 266 -10.29 -1.39 16.66
N GLY A 267 -10.27 -1.34 15.34
CA GLY A 267 -11.06 -2.23 14.49
C GLY A 267 -10.48 -3.65 14.46
N SER A 268 -11.30 -4.66 14.24
CA SER A 268 -10.84 -6.05 14.10
C SER A 268 -10.17 -6.25 12.72
N GLY A 269 -9.17 -7.12 12.64
CA GLY A 269 -8.60 -7.60 11.39
C GLY A 269 -9.58 -8.48 10.61
N GLY A 270 -9.50 -8.45 9.28
CA GLY A 270 -10.28 -9.32 8.40
C GLY A 270 -9.74 -10.75 8.37
N ALA A 271 -10.59 -11.74 8.18
CA ALA A 271 -10.16 -13.12 8.00
C ALA A 271 -9.47 -13.30 6.64
N GLY A 272 -8.50 -14.21 6.56
CA GLY A 272 -7.94 -14.69 5.29
C GLY A 272 -8.96 -15.52 4.51
N GLY A 273 -8.88 -15.50 3.17
CA GLY A 273 -9.69 -16.33 2.30
C GLY A 273 -9.21 -17.79 2.25
N ASP A 274 -10.10 -18.73 1.97
CA ASP A 274 -9.73 -20.12 1.81
C ASP A 274 -8.98 -20.38 0.50
N GLY A 275 -8.04 -21.32 0.52
CA GLY A 275 -7.35 -21.86 -0.64
C GLY A 275 -8.26 -22.65 -1.58
N GLY A 276 -7.74 -22.94 -2.80
CA GLY A 276 -8.51 -23.63 -3.84
C GLY A 276 -8.89 -25.05 -3.45
N TRP A 277 -10.06 -25.51 -3.96
CA TRP A 277 -10.60 -26.81 -3.58
C TRP A 277 -9.60 -27.95 -3.78
N MET A 278 -8.86 -27.99 -4.86
CA MET A 278 -7.87 -29.03 -5.11
C MET A 278 -6.49 -28.67 -4.58
N TYR A 279 -6.02 -27.46 -4.88
CA TYR A 279 -4.68 -26.96 -4.54
C TYR A 279 -4.68 -25.48 -4.21
N GLY A 280 -4.04 -25.12 -3.11
CA GLY A 280 -3.76 -23.73 -2.76
C GLY A 280 -3.71 -23.48 -1.27
N ASP A 281 -2.92 -22.53 -0.86
CA ASP A 281 -2.81 -22.14 0.54
C ASP A 281 -3.93 -21.19 0.95
N GLY A 282 -4.35 -21.23 2.20
CA GLY A 282 -5.22 -20.24 2.81
C GLY A 282 -4.50 -18.89 2.95
N GLY A 283 -5.25 -17.81 2.82
CA GLY A 283 -4.76 -16.45 3.03
C GLY A 283 -4.48 -16.15 4.49
N ALA A 284 -3.54 -15.24 4.78
CA ALA A 284 -3.30 -14.77 6.14
C ALA A 284 -4.47 -13.95 6.67
N GLY A 285 -4.75 -13.99 7.97
CA GLY A 285 -5.65 -13.06 8.66
C GLY A 285 -5.00 -11.69 8.85
N GLY A 286 -5.81 -10.64 8.82
CA GLY A 286 -5.37 -9.26 9.08
C GLY A 286 -5.15 -8.99 10.58
N ALA A 287 -4.23 -8.11 10.93
CA ALA A 287 -4.01 -7.71 12.32
C ALA A 287 -5.16 -6.84 12.84
N GLY A 288 -5.46 -6.90 14.14
CA GLY A 288 -6.35 -5.97 14.81
C GLY A 288 -5.73 -4.58 14.94
N GLY A 289 -6.56 -3.55 14.88
CA GLY A 289 -6.15 -2.15 15.06
C GLY A 289 -5.82 -1.83 16.53
N LYS A 290 -4.92 -0.91 16.76
CA LYS A 290 -4.61 -0.43 18.12
C LYS A 290 -5.76 0.39 18.67
N GLY A 291 -5.99 0.32 20.00
CA GLY A 291 -6.87 1.23 20.70
C GLY A 291 -6.30 2.65 20.75
N GLY A 292 -7.17 3.64 20.73
CA GLY A 292 -6.83 5.05 20.84
C GLY A 292 -6.42 5.43 22.27
N THR A 293 -5.56 6.44 22.42
CA THR A 293 -5.20 6.96 23.73
C THR A 293 -6.36 7.73 24.36
N GLY A 294 -6.54 7.65 25.66
CA GLY A 294 -7.49 8.48 26.39
C GLY A 294 -7.17 9.97 26.31
N GLY A 295 -8.18 10.82 26.46
CA GLY A 295 -8.04 12.28 26.49
C GLY A 295 -7.37 12.77 27.80
N GLN A 296 -6.73 13.95 27.75
CA GLN A 296 -6.08 14.53 28.93
C GLN A 296 -7.09 15.33 29.78
N GLY A 297 -7.10 15.10 31.13
CA GLY A 297 -7.76 15.99 32.08
C GLY A 297 -6.98 17.29 32.20
N LEU A 298 -7.66 18.44 32.06
CA LEU A 298 -7.05 19.76 32.14
C LEU A 298 -7.43 20.47 33.44
N GLY A 299 -6.47 21.18 34.05
CA GLY A 299 -6.70 21.97 35.25
C GLY A 299 -6.67 21.16 36.56
N ILE A 300 -7.13 21.82 37.69
CA ILE A 300 -7.17 21.23 39.02
C ILE A 300 -8.38 20.30 39.11
N GLY A 301 -8.14 18.99 39.33
CA GLY A 301 -9.21 18.00 39.48
C GLY A 301 -9.72 17.40 38.15
N GLY A 302 -9.10 17.72 37.00
CA GLY A 302 -9.43 17.08 35.70
C GLY A 302 -9.04 15.60 35.69
N ILE A 303 -9.99 14.72 35.32
CA ILE A 303 -9.77 13.26 35.19
C ILE A 303 -9.37 12.94 33.78
N GLY A 304 -8.29 12.16 33.57
CA GLY A 304 -7.91 11.60 32.27
C GLY A 304 -8.97 10.60 31.79
N GLY A 305 -9.11 10.45 30.48
CA GLY A 305 -9.93 9.41 29.88
C GLY A 305 -9.21 8.06 29.81
N ASP A 306 -9.95 6.96 29.88
CA ASP A 306 -9.39 5.64 29.70
C ASP A 306 -8.90 5.41 28.22
N GLY A 307 -7.93 4.53 28.04
CA GLY A 307 -7.50 4.05 26.74
C GLY A 307 -8.58 3.19 26.08
N GLY A 308 -8.70 3.26 24.75
CA GLY A 308 -9.57 2.35 24.00
C GLY A 308 -9.00 0.93 23.93
N GLY A 309 -9.84 -0.09 23.85
CA GLY A 309 -9.40 -1.48 23.63
C GLY A 309 -8.79 -1.67 22.25
N GLY A 310 -7.85 -2.62 22.12
CA GLY A 310 -7.34 -3.11 20.84
C GLY A 310 -8.39 -3.96 20.10
N GLY A 311 -8.35 -3.98 18.78
CA GLY A 311 -9.19 -4.86 17.96
C GLY A 311 -8.64 -6.27 17.89
N ASP A 312 -9.50 -7.25 17.64
CA ASP A 312 -9.09 -8.65 17.48
C ASP A 312 -8.37 -8.89 16.16
N GLY A 313 -7.45 -9.85 16.13
CA GLY A 313 -6.82 -10.34 14.91
C GLY A 313 -7.77 -11.22 14.10
N GLY A 314 -7.68 -11.15 12.76
CA GLY A 314 -8.43 -11.98 11.85
C GLY A 314 -7.92 -13.43 11.82
N ALA A 315 -8.82 -14.39 11.60
CA ALA A 315 -8.43 -15.78 11.43
C ALA A 315 -7.68 -16.00 10.11
N GLY A 316 -6.75 -16.94 10.07
CA GLY A 316 -6.16 -17.45 8.83
C GLY A 316 -7.18 -18.27 8.03
N GLY A 317 -7.12 -18.21 6.68
CA GLY A 317 -7.93 -19.01 5.79
C GLY A 317 -7.49 -20.48 5.79
N ASN A 318 -8.39 -21.39 5.46
CA ASN A 318 -8.08 -22.81 5.37
C ASN A 318 -7.30 -23.12 4.09
N GLY A 319 -6.37 -24.08 4.15
CA GLY A 319 -5.72 -24.63 2.97
C GLY A 319 -6.70 -25.38 2.06
N GLY A 320 -6.29 -25.60 0.81
CA GLY A 320 -7.07 -26.32 -0.18
C GLY A 320 -7.46 -27.72 0.29
N TRP A 321 -8.64 -28.19 -0.16
CA TRP A 321 -9.23 -29.43 0.37
C TRP A 321 -8.33 -30.66 0.20
N VAL A 322 -7.61 -30.78 -0.92
CA VAL A 322 -6.65 -31.89 -1.14
C VAL A 322 -5.28 -31.51 -0.60
N VAL A 323 -4.67 -30.45 -1.13
CA VAL A 323 -3.32 -30.00 -0.80
C VAL A 323 -3.30 -28.48 -0.60
N GLY A 324 -2.76 -28.06 0.52
CA GLY A 324 -2.57 -26.65 0.82
C GLY A 324 -2.26 -26.41 2.29
N ASN A 325 -1.51 -25.37 2.56
CA ASN A 325 -1.25 -24.94 3.93
C ASN A 325 -2.38 -24.05 4.43
N GLY A 326 -2.67 -24.12 5.71
CA GLY A 326 -3.53 -23.14 6.38
C GLY A 326 -2.84 -21.77 6.46
N GLY A 327 -3.60 -20.70 6.31
CA GLY A 327 -3.11 -19.34 6.50
C GLY A 327 -2.78 -19.05 7.97
N ILE A 328 -1.77 -18.23 8.23
CA ILE A 328 -1.48 -17.71 9.57
C ILE A 328 -2.55 -16.71 10.00
N ALA A 329 -2.83 -16.60 11.27
CA ALA A 329 -3.76 -15.63 11.80
C ALA A 329 -3.12 -14.25 12.01
N GLY A 330 -3.97 -13.21 12.07
CA GLY A 330 -3.56 -11.88 12.49
C GLY A 330 -3.39 -11.76 14.00
N ALA A 331 -2.46 -10.92 14.45
CA ALA A 331 -2.31 -10.58 15.86
C ALA A 331 -3.43 -9.63 16.31
N GLY A 332 -3.79 -9.68 17.59
CA GLY A 332 -4.65 -8.68 18.23
C GLY A 332 -3.94 -7.32 18.34
N GLY A 333 -4.73 -6.26 18.26
CA GLY A 333 -4.25 -4.89 18.47
C GLY A 333 -3.94 -4.60 19.93
N HIS A 334 -2.94 -3.76 20.18
CA HIS A 334 -2.66 -3.32 21.56
C HIS A 334 -3.74 -2.36 22.07
N GLY A 335 -4.03 -2.39 23.36
CA GLY A 335 -4.87 -1.40 24.04
C GLY A 335 -4.23 -0.01 24.01
N GLY A 336 -5.08 1.02 23.99
CA GLY A 336 -4.64 2.41 24.08
C GLY A 336 -4.18 2.77 25.50
N THR A 337 -3.24 3.69 25.61
CA THR A 337 -2.82 4.21 26.91
C THR A 337 -3.85 5.17 27.47
N ALA A 338 -3.99 5.22 28.80
CA ALA A 338 -4.79 6.21 29.48
C ALA A 338 -4.31 7.63 29.23
N GLY A 339 -5.23 8.61 29.31
CA GLY A 339 -4.89 10.02 29.32
C GLY A 339 -4.38 10.47 30.68
N SER A 340 -3.46 11.43 30.73
CA SER A 340 -2.99 12.02 31.99
C SER A 340 -4.09 12.86 32.64
N GLY A 341 -4.28 12.69 33.95
CA GLY A 341 -5.13 13.60 34.77
C GLY A 341 -4.46 14.96 35.02
N GLY A 342 -5.26 15.95 35.44
CA GLY A 342 -4.77 17.24 35.93
C GLY A 342 -4.07 17.14 37.29
N GLN A 343 -3.74 18.29 37.92
CA GLN A 343 -2.89 18.36 39.12
C GLN A 343 -3.39 17.65 40.41
N SER A 344 -4.58 17.09 40.43
CA SER A 344 -5.08 16.27 41.55
C SER A 344 -5.83 15.04 41.04
N SER A 345 -5.07 13.97 40.87
CA SER A 345 -5.47 12.55 40.87
C SER A 345 -6.82 12.19 40.24
N GLY A 346 -6.88 12.17 38.92
CA GLY A 346 -7.87 11.32 38.27
C GLY A 346 -7.21 9.99 37.88
N ASN A 347 -7.83 8.86 38.22
CA ASN A 347 -7.44 7.56 37.72
C ASN A 347 -7.99 7.38 36.32
N ALA A 348 -7.16 6.94 35.39
CA ALA A 348 -7.58 6.51 34.05
C ALA A 348 -6.97 5.15 33.76
N ASP A 349 -7.78 4.23 33.31
CA ASP A 349 -7.37 2.87 33.02
C ASP A 349 -6.82 2.72 31.58
N GLY A 350 -5.85 1.83 31.39
CA GLY A 350 -5.42 1.41 30.08
C GLY A 350 -6.49 0.55 29.40
N GLY A 351 -6.62 0.66 28.07
CA GLY A 351 -7.50 -0.21 27.32
C GLY A 351 -6.97 -1.65 27.22
N ASP A 352 -7.87 -2.62 27.14
CA ASP A 352 -7.48 -4.03 26.99
C ASP A 352 -6.86 -4.30 25.61
N GLY A 353 -5.96 -5.27 25.52
CA GLY A 353 -5.44 -5.80 24.26
C GLY A 353 -6.48 -6.66 23.54
N GLY A 354 -6.53 -6.62 22.22
CA GLY A 354 -7.36 -7.50 21.41
C GLY A 354 -6.83 -8.95 21.38
N THR A 355 -7.70 -9.90 21.13
CA THR A 355 -7.31 -11.33 20.99
C THR A 355 -6.64 -11.60 19.65
N GLY A 356 -5.72 -12.56 19.60
CA GLY A 356 -5.17 -13.09 18.35
C GLY A 356 -6.18 -13.95 17.60
N GLY A 357 -6.13 -13.95 16.26
CA GLY A 357 -6.97 -14.79 15.43
C GLY A 357 -6.54 -16.26 15.49
N ALA A 358 -7.42 -17.19 15.09
CA ALA A 358 -7.08 -18.60 14.98
C ALA A 358 -6.38 -18.89 13.64
N GLY A 359 -5.38 -19.77 13.64
CA GLY A 359 -4.72 -20.26 12.43
C GLY A 359 -5.64 -21.13 11.57
N GLY A 360 -5.45 -21.08 10.25
CA GLY A 360 -6.22 -21.90 9.30
C GLY A 360 -5.83 -23.38 9.35
N THR A 361 -6.78 -24.28 9.03
CA THR A 361 -6.50 -25.72 8.91
C THR A 361 -5.76 -26.05 7.62
N SER A 362 -4.99 -27.13 7.61
CA SER A 362 -4.37 -27.63 6.38
C SER A 362 -5.33 -28.34 5.45
N GLY A 363 -4.85 -28.63 4.21
CA GLY A 363 -5.49 -29.56 3.30
C GLY A 363 -5.60 -30.98 3.91
N ARG A 364 -6.56 -31.77 3.38
CA ARG A 364 -6.84 -33.10 3.95
C ARG A 364 -5.75 -34.13 3.71
N LEU A 365 -5.06 -34.05 2.57
CA LEU A 365 -4.02 -35.03 2.23
C LEU A 365 -2.63 -34.51 2.66
N LEU A 366 -2.29 -33.28 2.27
CA LEU A 366 -0.96 -32.72 2.49
C LEU A 366 -1.03 -31.21 2.75
N GLY A 367 -0.38 -30.76 3.79
CA GLY A 367 -0.20 -29.35 4.14
C GLY A 367 -0.03 -29.14 5.64
N SER A 368 0.71 -28.14 6.03
CA SER A 368 0.82 -27.68 7.40
C SER A 368 -0.29 -26.69 7.74
N ALA A 369 -0.77 -26.69 8.95
CA ALA A 369 -1.74 -25.73 9.42
C ALA A 369 -1.09 -24.38 9.75
N GLY A 370 -1.87 -23.32 9.75
CA GLY A 370 -1.41 -21.97 10.09
C GLY A 370 -1.26 -21.76 11.59
N ASP A 371 -0.33 -20.90 11.98
CA ASP A 371 -0.16 -20.50 13.38
C ASP A 371 -1.28 -19.56 13.82
N GLY A 372 -1.61 -19.59 15.10
CA GLY A 372 -2.48 -18.63 15.75
C GLY A 372 -1.80 -17.26 15.93
N GLY A 373 -2.57 -16.19 15.88
CA GLY A 373 -2.08 -14.83 16.14
C GLY A 373 -1.79 -14.57 17.62
N GLY A 374 -0.76 -13.78 17.93
CA GLY A 374 -0.52 -13.33 19.29
C GLY A 374 -1.63 -12.38 19.77
N GLY A 375 -1.92 -12.37 21.07
CA GLY A 375 -2.77 -11.37 21.70
C GLY A 375 -2.07 -10.01 21.77
N GLY A 376 -2.85 -8.93 21.76
CA GLY A 376 -2.35 -7.56 21.94
C GLY A 376 -2.07 -7.25 23.41
N ASP A 377 -1.08 -6.39 23.66
CA ASP A 377 -0.80 -5.94 25.04
C ASP A 377 -1.87 -4.99 25.55
N GLY A 378 -2.14 -5.02 26.85
CA GLY A 378 -2.97 -4.03 27.52
C GLY A 378 -2.28 -2.67 27.61
N GLY A 379 -3.06 -1.61 27.49
CA GLY A 379 -2.61 -0.21 27.57
C GLY A 379 -2.08 0.15 28.96
N LEU A 380 -1.21 1.14 29.02
CA LEU A 380 -0.70 1.68 30.30
C LEU A 380 -1.73 2.59 30.93
N SER A 381 -1.87 2.48 32.27
CA SER A 381 -2.69 3.33 33.08
C SER A 381 -1.94 4.58 33.58
N VAL A 382 -2.67 5.58 34.01
CA VAL A 382 -2.14 6.80 34.63
C VAL A 382 -2.86 7.10 35.94
N GLY A 383 -2.11 7.14 37.06
CA GLY A 383 -2.60 7.43 38.38
C GLY A 383 -2.35 6.29 39.39
N PRO A 384 -2.39 6.59 40.72
CA PRO A 384 -1.99 5.63 41.73
C PRO A 384 -3.00 4.50 42.00
N HIS A 385 -4.23 4.63 41.53
CA HIS A 385 -5.32 3.64 41.70
C HIS A 385 -5.91 3.18 40.39
N SER A 386 -5.21 3.39 39.26
CA SER A 386 -5.62 3.00 37.91
C SER A 386 -5.08 1.63 37.53
N GLY A 387 -5.86 0.84 36.79
CA GLY A 387 -5.51 -0.48 36.27
C GLY A 387 -4.88 -0.43 34.92
N ARG A 388 -3.76 -1.15 34.67
CA ARG A 388 -3.29 -1.45 33.35
C ARG A 388 -4.33 -2.31 32.65
N GLY A 389 -4.57 -2.11 31.33
CA GLY A 389 -5.45 -2.96 30.55
C GLY A 389 -5.02 -4.43 30.58
N ALA A 390 -5.96 -5.35 30.45
CA ALA A 390 -5.67 -6.76 30.37
C ALA A 390 -4.97 -7.07 29.03
N GLY A 391 -4.09 -8.05 29.04
CA GLY A 391 -3.51 -8.59 27.79
C GLY A 391 -4.55 -9.42 27.05
N GLY A 392 -4.59 -9.32 25.72
CA GLY A 392 -5.44 -10.16 24.86
C GLY A 392 -4.96 -11.61 24.84
N GLY A 393 -5.86 -12.56 24.73
CA GLY A 393 -5.51 -13.97 24.56
C GLY A 393 -4.87 -14.25 23.19
N GLY A 394 -3.90 -15.17 23.12
CA GLY A 394 -3.37 -15.70 21.88
C GLY A 394 -4.39 -16.60 21.17
N GLY A 395 -4.43 -16.57 19.84
CA GLY A 395 -5.27 -17.43 19.03
C GLY A 395 -4.77 -18.86 18.97
N GLY A 396 -5.65 -19.84 18.81
CA GLY A 396 -5.28 -21.24 18.62
C GLY A 396 -4.60 -21.48 17.26
N GLY A 397 -3.62 -22.38 17.21
CA GLY A 397 -3.07 -22.90 15.96
C GLY A 397 -4.06 -23.80 15.23
N GLY A 398 -4.00 -23.79 13.90
CA GLY A 398 -4.81 -24.68 13.05
C GLY A 398 -4.35 -26.14 13.18
N SER A 399 -5.19 -27.07 12.75
CA SER A 399 -4.89 -28.51 12.77
C SER A 399 -4.58 -29.04 11.37
N ALA A 400 -3.57 -29.95 11.29
CA ALA A 400 -3.31 -30.75 10.10
C ALA A 400 -4.10 -32.06 10.16
N LEU A 401 -4.49 -32.61 8.98
CA LEU A 401 -5.38 -33.76 8.94
C LEU A 401 -4.62 -35.07 8.71
N LEU A 402 -3.97 -35.29 7.57
CA LEU A 402 -3.30 -36.55 7.26
C LEU A 402 -1.79 -36.45 7.34
N ILE A 403 -1.18 -35.55 6.57
CA ILE A 403 0.24 -35.31 6.51
C ILE A 403 0.50 -33.80 6.63
N GLY A 404 1.19 -33.38 7.68
CA GLY A 404 1.58 -31.98 7.91
C GLY A 404 1.64 -31.64 9.38
N ASN A 405 2.27 -30.54 9.71
CA ASN A 405 2.37 -30.10 11.10
C ASN A 405 1.14 -29.29 11.50
N GLY A 406 0.75 -29.41 12.76
CA GLY A 406 -0.21 -28.48 13.40
C GLY A 406 0.44 -27.12 13.56
N GLY A 407 -0.36 -26.05 13.48
CA GLY A 407 0.06 -24.68 13.73
C GLY A 407 0.32 -24.43 15.22
N ASN A 408 1.26 -23.57 15.55
CA ASN A 408 1.49 -23.16 16.92
C ASN A 408 0.35 -22.24 17.41
N GLY A 409 0.07 -22.27 18.71
CA GLY A 409 -0.78 -21.27 19.35
C GLY A 409 -0.05 -19.92 19.41
N GLY A 410 -0.79 -18.83 19.35
CA GLY A 410 -0.27 -17.47 19.52
C GLY A 410 0.03 -17.19 21.01
N ALA A 411 1.07 -16.41 21.28
CA ALA A 411 1.36 -15.96 22.64
C ALA A 411 0.26 -15.03 23.16
N GLY A 412 -0.03 -15.05 24.48
CA GLY A 412 -0.87 -14.06 25.11
C GLY A 412 -0.18 -12.69 25.19
N GLY A 413 -0.96 -11.61 25.11
CA GLY A 413 -0.47 -10.25 25.31
C GLY A 413 -0.16 -9.96 26.79
N THR A 414 0.75 -9.04 27.05
CA THR A 414 1.07 -8.59 28.42
C THR A 414 0.03 -7.59 28.93
N GLY A 415 -0.38 -7.71 30.18
CA GLY A 415 -1.40 -6.84 30.76
C GLY A 415 -1.61 -7.08 32.26
N LEU A 416 -2.74 -6.65 32.80
CA LEU A 416 -3.19 -7.02 34.14
C LEU A 416 -4.69 -7.35 34.08
N PRO A 417 -5.04 -8.65 34.05
CA PRO A 417 -4.13 -9.81 33.97
C PRO A 417 -3.44 -9.95 32.57
N ASP A 418 -2.37 -10.72 32.49
CA ASP A 418 -1.78 -11.13 31.23
C ASP A 418 -2.78 -12.01 30.44
N GLY A 419 -2.71 -11.91 29.11
CA GLY A 419 -3.48 -12.77 28.22
C GLY A 419 -2.98 -14.23 28.25
N THR A 420 -3.90 -15.16 28.09
CA THR A 420 -3.53 -16.60 27.98
C THR A 420 -2.99 -16.90 26.59
N GLY A 421 -1.98 -17.77 26.52
CA GLY A 421 -1.51 -18.29 25.22
C GLY A 421 -2.57 -19.18 24.55
N GLY A 422 -2.52 -19.23 23.22
CA GLY A 422 -3.40 -20.10 22.42
C GLY A 422 -2.93 -21.55 22.42
N ASN A 423 -3.84 -22.49 22.26
CA ASN A 423 -3.49 -23.91 22.12
C ASN A 423 -2.85 -24.17 20.75
N GLY A 424 -1.82 -25.02 20.70
CA GLY A 424 -1.30 -25.54 19.44
C GLY A 424 -2.29 -26.49 18.77
N GLY A 425 -2.27 -26.52 17.43
CA GLY A 425 -3.09 -27.44 16.64
C GLY A 425 -2.55 -28.86 16.61
N THR A 426 -3.38 -29.81 16.22
CA THR A 426 -2.96 -31.23 16.08
C THR A 426 -2.13 -31.42 14.81
N GLY A 427 -1.10 -32.26 14.89
CA GLY A 427 -0.37 -32.76 13.72
C GLY A 427 -1.18 -33.81 12.95
N GLY A 428 -0.74 -34.09 11.71
CA GLY A 428 -1.41 -35.04 10.82
C GLY A 428 -1.38 -36.49 11.39
N LEU A 429 -2.43 -37.21 11.10
CA LEU A 429 -2.61 -38.60 11.61
C LEU A 429 -1.54 -39.57 11.15
N LEU A 430 -1.00 -39.41 9.92
CA LEU A 430 0.02 -40.30 9.36
C LEU A 430 1.42 -39.77 9.60
N PHE A 431 1.62 -38.47 9.44
CA PHE A 431 2.91 -37.80 9.60
C PHE A 431 2.77 -36.33 9.91
N GLY A 432 3.40 -35.85 10.96
CA GLY A 432 3.42 -34.46 11.39
C GLY A 432 3.53 -34.31 12.91
N THR A 433 4.01 -33.15 13.34
CA THR A 433 4.12 -32.80 14.76
C THR A 433 2.93 -31.90 15.15
N PRO A 434 2.42 -32.02 16.40
CA PRO A 434 1.47 -31.01 16.88
C PRO A 434 2.17 -29.67 17.05
N GLY A 435 1.40 -28.59 16.94
CA GLY A 435 1.86 -27.24 17.25
C GLY A 435 2.10 -27.04 18.76
N MET A 436 2.97 -26.11 19.08
CA MET A 436 3.26 -25.74 20.47
C MET A 436 2.16 -24.84 21.01
N HIS A 437 1.98 -24.86 22.33
CA HIS A 437 1.16 -23.87 23.05
C HIS A 437 1.89 -22.51 23.02
N GLY A 438 1.15 -21.40 22.86
CA GLY A 438 1.67 -20.04 22.82
C GLY A 438 1.98 -19.44 24.17
#